data_ed5c64a9ab911d7764103463658c77a3
#
_entry.id   ed5c64a9ab911d7764103463658c77a3
#
_cell.length_a   1.000
_cell.length_b   1.000
_cell.length_c   1.000
_cell.angle_alpha   90.00
_cell.angle_beta   90.00
_cell.angle_gamma   90.00
#
_symmetry.space_group_name_H-M   'P 1'
#
loop_
_entity.id
_entity.type
_entity.pdbx_description
1 polymer ?
#
loop_
_entity_poly.entity_id
_entity_poly.type
_entity_poly.pdbx_seq_one_letter_code
_entity_poly.pdbx_strand_id
1 'polypeptide(L)'
;MVAGPQYPKEIRWPRNVKRFQHLEPARHREFYNSQRFTLNVTRTDMIAAGWSPSVRLFEAAACGTPILSDAWPGLESFFKIGEEILTLRDPREVLQYLRDIPEGERRALGQRARARVLREHTAAHRAEELEGYALSLLSRHAA
;
A
#
# COMPACT_ATOMS: atom_id res chain seq x y z
N MET A 1 13.98 6.75 -1.51
CA MET A 1 13.34 7.67 -2.48
C MET A 1 11.99 8.11 -1.91
N VAL A 2 11.56 9.33 -2.21
CA VAL A 2 10.26 9.88 -1.78
C VAL A 2 9.61 10.55 -2.99
N ALA A 3 8.35 10.22 -3.27
CA ALA A 3 7.58 10.81 -4.36
C ALA A 3 6.29 11.44 -3.84
N GLY A 4 5.93 12.60 -4.36
CA GLY A 4 4.71 13.33 -4.07
C GLY A 4 4.93 14.79 -3.67
N PRO A 5 3.94 15.66 -3.95
CA PRO A 5 4.06 17.10 -3.71
C PRO A 5 3.64 17.53 -2.29
N GLN A 6 2.86 16.71 -1.58
CA GLN A 6 2.14 17.12 -0.36
C GLN A 6 2.91 16.83 0.94
N TYR A 7 4.21 17.13 0.95
CA TYR A 7 4.99 17.08 2.18
C TYR A 7 5.10 18.48 2.80
N PRO A 8 5.07 18.61 4.13
CA PRO A 8 5.27 19.89 4.81
C PRO A 8 6.57 20.58 4.37
N LYS A 9 6.51 21.88 4.19
CA LYS A 9 7.67 22.68 3.69
C LYS A 9 8.81 22.73 4.70
N GLU A 10 8.50 22.53 5.96
CA GLU A 10 9.40 22.59 7.11
C GLU A 10 10.32 21.37 7.21
N ILE A 11 10.00 20.28 6.49
CA ILE A 11 10.81 19.06 6.52
C ILE A 11 12.21 19.33 5.97
N ARG A 12 13.19 19.18 6.82
CA ARG A 12 14.61 19.18 6.44
C ARG A 12 15.00 17.78 5.99
N TRP A 13 15.04 17.58 4.69
CA TRP A 13 15.36 16.29 4.09
C TRP A 13 16.83 15.95 4.24
N PRO A 14 17.20 14.76 4.75
CA PRO A 14 18.58 14.29 4.76
C PRO A 14 19.17 14.20 3.36
N ARG A 15 20.51 14.31 3.26
CA ARG A 15 21.23 14.28 1.96
C ARG A 15 21.04 13.00 1.17
N ASN A 16 20.76 11.87 1.84
CA ASN A 16 20.53 10.57 1.22
C ASN A 16 19.09 10.39 0.70
N VAL A 17 18.22 11.40 0.81
CA VAL A 17 16.85 11.35 0.31
C VAL A 17 16.76 11.93 -1.09
N LYS A 18 16.41 11.06 -2.05
CA LYS A 18 16.06 11.49 -3.41
C LYS A 18 14.56 11.79 -3.48
N ARG A 19 14.19 13.01 -3.84
CA ARG A 19 12.80 13.49 -3.93
C ARG A 19 12.35 13.63 -5.38
N PHE A 20 11.08 13.30 -5.61
CA PHE A 20 10.35 13.55 -6.85
C PHE A 20 9.08 14.33 -6.52
N GLN A 21 8.89 15.50 -7.08
CA GLN A 21 7.67 16.31 -6.91
C GLN A 21 6.45 15.60 -7.48
N HIS A 22 6.63 15.02 -8.66
CA HIS A 22 5.65 14.22 -9.36
C HIS A 22 6.34 13.02 -9.99
N LEU A 23 5.66 11.89 -9.98
CA LEU A 23 6.10 10.69 -10.65
C LEU A 23 4.99 10.24 -11.61
N GLU A 24 5.32 10.22 -12.89
CA GLU A 24 4.39 9.79 -13.94
C GLU A 24 3.93 8.34 -13.71
N PRO A 25 2.64 8.00 -13.90
CA PRO A 25 2.11 6.66 -13.69
C PRO A 25 2.89 5.57 -14.44
N ALA A 26 3.36 5.85 -15.65
CA ALA A 26 4.18 4.93 -16.43
C ALA A 26 5.50 4.53 -15.73
N ARG A 27 5.97 5.34 -14.78
CA ARG A 27 7.20 5.09 -14.01
C ARG A 27 6.95 4.47 -12.64
N HIS A 28 5.69 4.28 -12.21
CA HIS A 28 5.38 3.71 -10.90
C HIS A 28 5.98 2.31 -10.74
N ARG A 29 5.89 1.46 -11.77
CA ARG A 29 6.48 0.11 -11.73
C ARG A 29 8.00 0.13 -11.49
N GLU A 30 8.73 0.98 -12.21
CA GLU A 30 10.17 1.16 -12.03
C GLU A 30 10.48 1.66 -10.61
N PHE A 31 9.73 2.66 -10.15
CA PHE A 31 9.89 3.25 -8.83
C PHE A 31 9.70 2.22 -7.72
N TYR A 32 8.62 1.45 -7.73
CA TYR A 32 8.37 0.43 -6.72
C TYR A 32 9.40 -0.70 -6.78
N ASN A 33 9.69 -1.21 -7.96
CA ASN A 33 10.64 -2.32 -8.14
C ASN A 33 12.09 -1.96 -7.79
N SER A 34 12.44 -0.67 -7.76
CA SER A 34 13.76 -0.21 -7.32
C SER A 34 13.92 -0.11 -5.80
N GLN A 35 12.87 -0.39 -5.05
CA GLN A 35 12.85 -0.27 -3.58
C GLN A 35 13.03 -1.64 -2.91
N ARG A 36 13.78 -1.67 -1.81
CA ARG A 36 13.85 -2.84 -0.94
C ARG A 36 12.52 -3.07 -0.21
N PHE A 37 11.92 -1.98 0.30
CA PHE A 37 10.58 -1.91 0.87
C PHE A 37 9.92 -0.60 0.47
N THR A 38 8.60 -0.61 0.31
CA THR A 38 7.78 0.59 0.26
C THR A 38 7.24 0.90 1.64
N LEU A 39 7.40 2.15 2.09
CA LEU A 39 6.83 2.63 3.33
C LEU A 39 5.50 3.32 3.06
N ASN A 40 4.44 2.86 3.70
CA ASN A 40 3.15 3.51 3.75
C ASN A 40 2.94 4.15 5.13
N VAL A 41 2.78 5.47 5.14
CA VAL A 41 2.39 6.23 6.34
C VAL A 41 1.00 6.79 6.06
N THR A 42 0.04 6.35 6.85
CA THR A 42 -1.37 6.73 6.68
C THR A 42 -1.62 8.08 7.38
N ARG A 43 -2.39 8.94 6.74
CA ARG A 43 -2.77 10.22 7.36
C ARG A 43 -3.67 9.99 8.57
N THR A 44 -3.53 10.81 9.58
CA THR A 44 -4.30 10.70 10.83
C THR A 44 -5.81 10.63 10.60
N ASP A 45 -6.33 11.46 9.70
CA ASP A 45 -7.76 11.47 9.37
C ASP A 45 -8.23 10.16 8.73
N MET A 46 -7.38 9.53 7.91
CA MET A 46 -7.67 8.22 7.31
C MET A 46 -7.63 7.10 8.35
N ILE A 47 -6.70 7.19 9.31
CA ILE A 47 -6.65 6.23 10.44
C ILE A 47 -7.91 6.37 11.28
N ALA A 48 -8.33 7.59 11.60
CA ALA A 48 -9.53 7.86 12.40
C ALA A 48 -10.82 7.39 11.70
N ALA A 49 -10.90 7.55 10.37
CA ALA A 49 -12.02 7.06 9.58
C ALA A 49 -12.07 5.53 9.51
N GLY A 50 -10.92 4.86 9.57
CA GLY A 50 -10.78 3.43 9.31
C GLY A 50 -11.15 3.06 7.86
N TRP A 51 -10.86 1.83 7.45
CA TRP A 51 -11.29 1.28 6.16
C TRP A 51 -10.94 2.13 4.93
N SER A 52 -9.91 2.98 5.04
CA SER A 52 -9.50 3.94 4.02
C SER A 52 -8.09 3.64 3.50
N PRO A 53 -7.92 2.57 2.69
CA PRO A 53 -6.61 2.19 2.19
C PRO A 53 -6.08 3.22 1.19
N SER A 54 -4.78 3.51 1.29
CA SER A 54 -4.08 4.25 0.24
C SER A 54 -3.94 3.38 -1.02
N VAL A 55 -4.17 3.96 -2.19
CA VAL A 55 -3.95 3.28 -3.49
C VAL A 55 -2.52 2.74 -3.62
N ARG A 56 -1.55 3.38 -2.96
CA ARG A 56 -0.14 2.95 -2.90
C ARG A 56 0.04 1.51 -2.45
N LEU A 57 -0.80 1.03 -1.52
CA LEU A 57 -0.74 -0.35 -1.03
C LEU A 57 -0.96 -1.35 -2.18
N PHE A 58 -1.97 -1.09 -3.01
CA PHE A 58 -2.31 -1.95 -4.14
C PHE A 58 -1.30 -1.84 -5.28
N GLU A 59 -0.80 -0.63 -5.57
CA GLU A 59 0.23 -0.40 -6.60
C GLU A 59 1.54 -1.09 -6.25
N ALA A 60 2.03 -0.90 -5.01
CA ALA A 60 3.27 -1.52 -4.55
C ALA A 60 3.14 -3.05 -4.51
N ALA A 61 2.02 -3.58 -4.01
CA ALA A 61 1.75 -5.00 -3.98
C ALA A 61 1.66 -5.59 -5.39
N ALA A 62 0.96 -4.94 -6.33
CA ALA A 62 0.90 -5.37 -7.72
C ALA A 62 2.28 -5.44 -8.39
N CYS A 63 3.22 -4.58 -7.96
CA CYS A 63 4.62 -4.63 -8.38
C CYS A 63 5.44 -5.72 -7.67
N GLY A 64 4.89 -6.40 -6.66
CA GLY A 64 5.61 -7.36 -5.83
C GLY A 64 6.61 -6.73 -4.88
N THR A 65 6.46 -5.43 -4.59
CA THR A 65 7.31 -4.70 -3.65
C THR A 65 6.79 -4.90 -2.24
N PRO A 66 7.60 -5.39 -1.29
CA PRO A 66 7.19 -5.57 0.09
C PRO A 66 6.83 -4.24 0.75
N ILE A 67 5.80 -4.26 1.58
CA ILE A 67 5.21 -3.06 2.18
C ILE A 67 5.42 -3.08 3.69
N LEU A 68 5.91 -1.96 4.23
CA LEU A 68 5.88 -1.62 5.65
C LEU A 68 4.80 -0.55 5.83
N SER A 69 3.84 -0.77 6.71
CA SER A 69 2.73 0.17 6.95
C SER A 69 2.50 0.38 8.44
N ASP A 70 2.00 1.54 8.81
CA ASP A 70 1.30 1.70 10.07
C ASP A 70 0.05 0.81 10.11
N ALA A 71 -0.41 0.48 11.32
CA ALA A 71 -1.63 -0.29 11.53
C ALA A 71 -2.84 0.66 11.60
N TRP A 72 -3.93 0.26 10.96
CA TRP A 72 -5.21 0.97 11.02
C TRP A 72 -6.37 -0.02 10.88
N PRO A 73 -7.58 0.31 11.42
CA PRO A 73 -8.75 -0.57 11.38
C PRO A 73 -9.15 -0.91 9.93
N GLY A 74 -9.21 -2.19 9.61
CA GLY A 74 -9.59 -2.70 8.28
C GLY A 74 -8.42 -3.09 7.39
N LEU A 75 -7.15 -2.84 7.77
CA LEU A 75 -5.98 -3.27 6.99
C LEU A 75 -5.98 -4.79 6.75
N GLU A 76 -6.40 -5.54 7.75
CA GLU A 76 -6.48 -7.01 7.73
C GLU A 76 -7.48 -7.56 6.72
N SER A 77 -8.43 -6.76 6.25
CA SER A 77 -9.36 -7.17 5.18
C SER A 77 -8.73 -7.11 3.79
N PHE A 78 -7.64 -6.37 3.65
CA PHE A 78 -6.92 -6.23 2.38
C PHE A 78 -5.70 -7.11 2.30
N PHE A 79 -4.97 -7.28 3.43
CA PHE A 79 -3.71 -8.01 3.47
C PHE A 79 -3.58 -8.83 4.77
N LYS A 80 -3.00 -10.01 4.68
CA LYS A 80 -2.65 -10.82 5.83
C LYS A 80 -1.41 -10.23 6.51
N ILE A 81 -1.61 -9.65 7.70
CA ILE A 81 -0.55 -9.00 8.46
C ILE A 81 0.52 -10.03 8.86
N GLY A 82 1.78 -9.66 8.68
CA GLY A 82 2.95 -10.53 8.93
C GLY A 82 3.31 -11.45 7.77
N GLU A 83 2.40 -11.70 6.83
CA GLU A 83 2.63 -12.60 5.68
C GLU A 83 2.62 -11.88 4.33
N GLU A 84 1.73 -10.90 4.13
CA GLU A 84 1.57 -10.15 2.89
C GLU A 84 1.97 -8.67 3.07
N ILE A 85 1.84 -8.16 4.30
CA ILE A 85 2.24 -6.81 4.69
C ILE A 85 2.82 -6.85 6.10
N LEU A 86 3.81 -6.00 6.39
CA LEU A 86 4.35 -5.83 7.73
C LEU A 86 3.87 -4.52 8.33
N THR A 87 3.44 -4.57 9.59
CA THR A 87 3.00 -3.38 10.33
C THR A 87 4.08 -2.86 11.25
N LEU A 88 4.08 -1.55 11.44
CA LEU A 88 5.02 -0.81 12.27
C LEU A 88 4.27 -0.18 13.45
N ARG A 89 4.83 -0.32 14.65
CA ARG A 89 4.39 0.37 15.87
C ARG A 89 5.33 1.52 16.23
N ASP A 90 6.59 1.39 15.82
CA ASP A 90 7.64 2.35 16.12
C ASP A 90 8.53 2.55 14.87
N PRO A 91 8.94 3.79 14.56
CA PRO A 91 9.84 4.06 13.43
C PRO A 91 11.15 3.28 13.44
N ARG A 92 11.63 2.83 14.61
CA ARG A 92 12.85 2.02 14.74
C ARG A 92 12.71 0.62 14.13
N GLU A 93 11.49 0.09 14.08
CA GLU A 93 11.21 -1.22 13.46
C GLU A 93 11.49 -1.21 11.95
N VAL A 94 11.40 -0.05 11.29
CA VAL A 94 11.80 0.09 9.88
C VAL A 94 13.26 -0.31 9.69
N LEU A 95 14.15 0.18 10.57
CA LEU A 95 15.57 -0.15 10.49
C LEU A 95 15.83 -1.61 10.82
N GLN A 96 15.07 -2.17 11.75
CA GLN A 96 15.15 -3.60 12.10
C GLN A 96 14.74 -4.45 10.89
N TYR A 97 13.58 -4.23 10.29
CA TYR A 97 13.15 -4.97 9.11
C TYR A 97 14.11 -4.82 7.91
N LEU A 98 14.68 -3.63 7.72
CA LEU A 98 15.68 -3.42 6.67
C LEU A 98 16.96 -4.23 6.87
N ARG A 99 17.36 -4.53 8.12
CA ARG A 99 18.59 -5.26 8.45
C ARG A 99 18.36 -6.76 8.55
N ASP A 100 17.27 -7.16 9.20
CA ASP A 100 17.10 -8.51 9.73
C ASP A 100 16.34 -9.43 8.79
N ILE A 101 15.46 -8.88 7.92
CA ILE A 101 14.71 -9.72 6.96
C ILE A 101 15.62 -10.17 5.81
N PRO A 102 15.84 -11.50 5.67
CA PRO A 102 16.60 -12.05 4.57
C PRO A 102 15.97 -11.75 3.21
N GLU A 103 16.79 -11.65 2.18
CA GLU A 103 16.34 -11.30 0.83
C GLU A 103 15.27 -12.25 0.27
N GLY A 104 15.40 -13.56 0.54
CA GLY A 104 14.41 -14.56 0.12
C GLY A 104 13.05 -14.36 0.76
N GLU A 105 13.02 -14.10 2.08
CA GLU A 105 11.80 -13.82 2.83
C GLU A 105 11.15 -12.51 2.39
N ARG A 106 11.96 -11.46 2.20
CA ARG A 106 11.53 -10.18 1.69
C ARG A 106 10.82 -10.32 0.33
N ARG A 107 11.42 -11.08 -0.60
CA ARG A 107 10.81 -11.34 -1.91
C ARG A 107 9.54 -12.18 -1.79
N ALA A 108 9.53 -13.18 -0.95
CA ALA A 108 8.35 -14.02 -0.71
C ALA A 108 7.17 -13.20 -0.17
N LEU A 109 7.42 -12.26 0.76
CA LEU A 109 6.41 -11.32 1.27
C LEU A 109 5.78 -10.50 0.12
N GLY A 110 6.61 -9.89 -0.73
CA GLY A 110 6.12 -9.11 -1.87
C GLY A 110 5.34 -9.96 -2.88
N GLN A 111 5.76 -11.20 -3.13
CA GLN A 111 5.04 -12.10 -4.04
C GLN A 111 3.68 -12.54 -3.47
N ARG A 112 3.57 -12.79 -2.16
CA ARG A 112 2.28 -13.09 -1.51
C ARG A 112 1.33 -11.90 -1.59
N ALA A 113 1.82 -10.67 -1.30
CA ALA A 113 1.04 -9.45 -1.44
C ALA A 113 0.54 -9.26 -2.89
N ARG A 114 1.41 -9.50 -3.88
CA ARG A 114 1.05 -9.43 -5.29
C ARG A 114 -0.03 -10.44 -5.66
N ALA A 115 0.12 -11.69 -5.26
CA ALA A 115 -0.86 -12.74 -5.51
C ALA A 115 -2.23 -12.38 -4.92
N ARG A 116 -2.25 -11.82 -3.69
CA ARG A 116 -3.46 -11.33 -3.04
C ARG A 116 -4.16 -10.26 -3.87
N VAL A 117 -3.45 -9.20 -4.25
CA VAL A 117 -4.03 -8.07 -5.00
C VAL A 117 -4.55 -8.51 -6.36
N LEU A 118 -3.81 -9.33 -7.08
CA LEU A 118 -4.25 -9.81 -8.39
C LEU A 118 -5.48 -10.73 -8.30
N ARG A 119 -5.64 -11.47 -7.22
CA ARG A 119 -6.77 -12.38 -7.01
C ARG A 119 -8.03 -11.67 -6.53
N GLU A 120 -7.92 -10.59 -5.74
CA GLU A 120 -9.05 -10.06 -4.96
C GLU A 120 -9.24 -8.53 -5.05
N HIS A 121 -8.23 -7.77 -5.51
CA HIS A 121 -8.24 -6.31 -5.36
C HIS A 121 -7.88 -5.55 -6.64
N THR A 122 -8.13 -6.11 -7.81
CA THR A 122 -7.97 -5.38 -9.08
C THR A 122 -9.13 -4.42 -9.32
N ALA A 123 -8.96 -3.50 -10.25
CA ALA A 123 -10.04 -2.60 -10.68
C ALA A 123 -11.27 -3.35 -11.21
N ALA A 124 -11.06 -4.52 -11.87
CA ALA A 124 -12.15 -5.38 -12.33
C ALA A 124 -12.99 -5.88 -11.16
N HIS A 125 -12.38 -6.40 -10.09
CA HIS A 125 -13.11 -6.83 -8.89
C HIS A 125 -13.92 -5.70 -8.27
N ARG A 126 -13.38 -4.47 -8.22
CA ARG A 126 -14.13 -3.31 -7.70
C ARG A 126 -15.29 -2.93 -8.60
N ALA A 127 -15.14 -3.03 -9.92
CA ALA A 127 -16.21 -2.78 -10.87
C ALA A 127 -17.36 -3.79 -10.71
N GLU A 128 -17.05 -5.07 -10.60
CA GLU A 128 -18.04 -6.13 -10.35
C GLU A 128 -18.80 -5.94 -9.03
N GLU A 129 -18.10 -5.57 -7.95
CA GLU A 129 -18.76 -5.24 -6.67
C GLU A 129 -19.71 -4.06 -6.80
N LEU A 130 -19.26 -2.98 -7.43
CA LEU A 130 -20.07 -1.78 -7.64
C LEU A 130 -21.31 -2.08 -8.47
N GLU A 131 -21.18 -2.84 -9.56
CA GLU A 131 -22.29 -3.29 -10.38
C GLU A 131 -23.28 -4.12 -9.56
N GLY A 132 -22.78 -5.07 -8.74
CA GLY A 132 -23.63 -5.87 -7.85
C GLY A 132 -24.43 -5.02 -6.87
N TYR A 133 -23.82 -4.00 -6.27
CA TYR A 133 -24.53 -3.07 -5.40
C TYR A 133 -25.60 -2.26 -6.17
N ALA A 134 -25.28 -1.75 -7.36
CA ALA A 134 -26.22 -0.99 -8.17
C ALA A 134 -27.44 -1.84 -8.56
N LEU A 135 -27.22 -3.07 -9.03
CA LEU A 135 -28.30 -3.99 -9.39
C LEU A 135 -29.17 -4.36 -8.19
N SER A 136 -28.56 -4.56 -7.01
CA SER A 136 -29.32 -4.87 -5.78
C SER A 136 -30.24 -3.71 -5.34
N LEU A 137 -29.80 -2.47 -5.55
CA LEU A 137 -30.62 -1.28 -5.26
C LEU A 137 -31.78 -1.13 -6.26
N LEU A 138 -31.53 -1.37 -7.54
CA LEU A 138 -32.55 -1.30 -8.57
C LEU A 138 -33.66 -2.34 -8.34
N SER A 139 -33.30 -3.56 -7.99
CA SER A 139 -34.27 -4.62 -7.70
C SER A 139 -35.15 -4.33 -6.46
N ARG A 140 -34.60 -3.64 -5.45
CA ARG A 140 -35.37 -3.22 -4.25
C ARG A 140 -36.36 -2.10 -4.52
N HIS A 141 -36.15 -1.28 -5.55
CA HIS A 141 -37.06 -0.20 -5.92
C HIS A 141 -38.12 -0.65 -6.92
N ALA A 142 -37.98 -1.82 -7.53
CA ALA A 142 -38.92 -2.38 -8.49
C ALA A 142 -39.98 -3.33 -7.84
N ALA A 143 -39.79 -3.64 -6.54
CA ALA A 143 -40.69 -4.46 -5.74
C ALA A 143 -41.55 -3.62 -4.79
#